data_b9852563f9a0bdcd166397b44306327b
#
_entry.id   b9852563f9a0bdcd166397b44306327b
#
_cell.length_a   1.000
_cell.length_b   1.000
_cell.length_c   1.000
_cell.angle_alpha   90.00
_cell.angle_beta   90.00
_cell.angle_gamma   90.00
#
_symmetry.space_group_name_H-M   'P 1'
#
loop_
_entity.id
_entity.type
_entity.pdbx_description
1 polymer ?
#
loop_
_entity_poly.entity_id
_entity_poly.type
_entity_poly.pdbx_seq_one_letter_code
_entity_poly.pdbx_strand_id
1 'polypeptide(L)'
;MTFDLIVIGGGIGGSSLARRMAASGARVLVLERETEFHDRIRGEALQPWGNLEAERLEVDGILRPISAELRSFDQYLNRVHAFRRDLVATTAPALPMLGFYHPKAQEALLTAAAAAGAEIRRGVSAENIVPGARPTVTAKASGKSQEVEARMVAVCAGRNPALRARLGFQVKRGSIPLMLSGVWLTNLPQEVDHSIAYVCNDIVRGAVVGLFPQPDDHARAYFGFHPTQCQRLQGDGAFSRFLEECKISSDGVIPLGNAKPAGPLSSFECVDVWVNHPYADGVALVGDAASSNDPSWGQGLSLALRDARVLSDELLKSTDWNSAGHHYAELHDEYYGKVRTVSGWFYDLFQRLGADAELRRARALPLLAQDPTRTPDVLFSGPDFPLHANARTRFFGEDAGVAAATT
;
A
#
# COMPACT_ATOMS: atom_id res chain seq x y z
N MET A 1 31.62 12.24 -8.35
CA MET A 1 31.02 12.80 -7.09
C MET A 1 30.50 11.64 -6.29
N THR A 2 30.79 11.60 -5.02
CA THR A 2 30.39 10.50 -4.13
C THR A 2 29.21 10.98 -3.27
N PHE A 3 28.11 10.25 -3.27
CA PHE A 3 26.96 10.49 -2.39
C PHE A 3 27.02 9.58 -1.16
N ASP A 4 26.28 9.90 -0.13
CA ASP A 4 26.05 8.98 0.96
C ASP A 4 24.94 8.00 0.56
N LEU A 5 23.85 8.50 -0.03
CA LEU A 5 22.72 7.69 -0.47
C LEU A 5 22.30 8.06 -1.91
N ILE A 6 22.13 7.05 -2.77
CA ILE A 6 21.41 7.19 -4.03
C ILE A 6 20.06 6.53 -3.89
N VAL A 7 18.97 7.28 -4.16
CA VAL A 7 17.59 6.80 -4.16
C VAL A 7 17.11 6.64 -5.60
N ILE A 8 16.72 5.45 -6.01
CA ILE A 8 16.20 5.17 -7.34
C ILE A 8 14.68 5.13 -7.30
N GLY A 9 14.05 6.19 -7.81
CA GLY A 9 12.61 6.44 -7.81
C GLY A 9 12.19 7.48 -6.78
N GLY A 10 11.62 8.57 -7.27
CA GLY A 10 11.07 9.71 -6.49
C GLY A 10 9.60 9.52 -6.09
N GLY A 11 9.14 8.28 -5.91
CA GLY A 11 7.81 7.99 -5.38
C GLY A 11 7.68 8.29 -3.89
N ILE A 12 6.52 7.94 -3.29
CA ILE A 12 6.20 8.23 -1.88
C ILE A 12 7.32 7.77 -0.92
N GLY A 13 7.72 6.50 -0.99
CA GLY A 13 8.76 5.97 -0.10
C GLY A 13 10.15 6.57 -0.37
N GLY A 14 10.54 6.70 -1.67
CA GLY A 14 11.85 7.22 -2.04
C GLY A 14 12.02 8.69 -1.68
N SER A 15 11.01 9.52 -1.92
CA SER A 15 11.05 10.95 -1.56
C SER A 15 11.04 11.16 -0.05
N SER A 16 10.29 10.36 0.70
CA SER A 16 10.27 10.42 2.17
C SER A 16 11.61 10.01 2.78
N LEU A 17 12.21 8.93 2.27
CA LEU A 17 13.56 8.50 2.66
C LEU A 17 14.62 9.58 2.33
N ALA A 18 14.58 10.10 1.10
CA ALA A 18 15.53 11.13 0.65
C ALA A 18 15.43 12.41 1.48
N ARG A 19 14.20 12.88 1.77
CA ARG A 19 13.96 14.04 2.63
C ARG A 19 14.58 13.85 4.01
N ARG A 20 14.29 12.73 4.68
CA ARG A 20 14.77 12.46 6.05
C ARG A 20 16.30 12.38 6.10
N MET A 21 16.91 11.67 5.16
CA MET A 21 18.36 11.52 5.11
C MET A 21 19.06 12.85 4.76
N ALA A 22 18.53 13.62 3.82
CA ALA A 22 19.07 14.94 3.47
C ALA A 22 18.94 15.93 4.64
N ALA A 23 17.78 15.98 5.32
CA ALA A 23 17.56 16.81 6.50
C ALA A 23 18.54 16.46 7.65
N SER A 24 19.03 15.23 7.70
CA SER A 24 20.04 14.77 8.67
C SER A 24 21.48 15.03 8.22
N GLY A 25 21.70 15.76 7.11
CA GLY A 25 23.03 16.15 6.60
C GLY A 25 23.69 15.15 5.65
N ALA A 26 23.03 14.06 5.28
CA ALA A 26 23.55 13.14 4.28
C ALA A 26 23.49 13.76 2.87
N ARG A 27 24.50 13.48 2.03
CA ARG A 27 24.47 13.83 0.60
C ARG A 27 23.63 12.83 -0.15
N VAL A 28 22.40 13.22 -0.52
CA VAL A 28 21.41 12.35 -1.15
C VAL A 28 21.22 12.73 -2.61
N LEU A 29 21.24 11.74 -3.51
CA LEU A 29 20.85 11.87 -4.91
C LEU A 29 19.59 11.06 -5.16
N VAL A 30 18.56 11.68 -5.73
CA VAL A 30 17.35 10.98 -6.22
C VAL A 30 17.38 10.94 -7.74
N LEU A 31 17.27 9.75 -8.30
CA LEU A 31 17.11 9.51 -9.73
C LEU A 31 15.66 9.14 -10.02
N GLU A 32 14.91 10.04 -10.68
CA GLU A 32 13.53 9.79 -11.07
C GLU A 32 13.43 9.81 -12.61
N ARG A 33 12.88 8.73 -13.18
CA ARG A 33 12.77 8.59 -14.64
C ARG A 33 11.69 9.47 -15.26
N GLU A 34 10.63 9.76 -14.49
CA GLU A 34 9.52 10.61 -14.96
C GLU A 34 9.89 12.09 -14.80
N THR A 35 9.61 12.88 -15.82
CA THR A 35 9.71 14.34 -15.74
C THR A 35 8.51 14.93 -14.99
N GLU A 36 7.35 14.28 -15.12
CA GLU A 36 6.10 14.61 -14.42
C GLU A 36 5.45 13.32 -13.91
N PHE A 37 4.79 13.39 -12.76
CA PHE A 37 4.05 12.25 -12.25
C PHE A 37 2.65 12.17 -12.86
N HIS A 38 2.24 10.96 -13.22
CA HIS A 38 0.95 10.68 -13.84
C HIS A 38 0.12 9.71 -13.00
N ASP A 39 -1.21 9.78 -13.13
CA ASP A 39 -2.13 8.84 -12.50
C ASP A 39 -1.93 7.43 -13.09
N ARG A 40 -1.46 6.52 -12.27
CA ARG A 40 -1.25 5.10 -12.59
C ARG A 40 -2.07 4.17 -11.72
N ILE A 41 -3.03 4.74 -10.99
CA ILE A 41 -3.91 3.99 -10.06
C ILE A 41 -3.06 3.18 -9.07
N ARG A 42 -2.33 3.89 -8.21
CA ARG A 42 -1.42 3.29 -7.24
C ARG A 42 -1.70 3.82 -5.86
N GLY A 43 -2.60 3.20 -5.14
CA GLY A 43 -2.87 3.51 -3.75
C GLY A 43 -3.08 5.00 -3.45
N GLU A 44 -4.26 5.38 -3.06
CA GLU A 44 -4.63 6.76 -2.72
C GLU A 44 -5.29 6.87 -1.35
N ALA A 45 -5.29 5.77 -0.59
CA ALA A 45 -5.77 5.74 0.78
C ALA A 45 -4.65 5.24 1.69
N LEU A 46 -4.16 6.13 2.56
CA LEU A 46 -3.14 5.82 3.54
C LEU A 46 -3.82 5.40 4.84
N GLN A 47 -3.57 4.18 5.30
CA GLN A 47 -4.17 3.64 6.52
C GLN A 47 -3.79 4.46 7.76
N PRO A 48 -4.55 4.39 8.88
CA PRO A 48 -4.21 5.11 10.12
C PRO A 48 -2.78 4.86 10.58
N TRP A 49 -2.29 3.62 10.53
CA TRP A 49 -0.91 3.32 10.89
C TRP A 49 0.12 3.87 9.90
N GLY A 50 -0.25 4.01 8.63
CA GLY A 50 0.59 4.67 7.63
C GLY A 50 0.65 6.19 7.86
N ASN A 51 -0.44 6.80 8.35
CA ASN A 51 -0.46 8.18 8.78
C ASN A 51 0.48 8.41 9.97
N LEU A 52 0.52 7.47 10.93
CA LEU A 52 1.52 7.48 12.02
C LEU A 52 2.96 7.36 11.49
N GLU A 53 3.21 6.55 10.45
CA GLU A 53 4.53 6.49 9.81
C GLU A 53 4.88 7.81 9.12
N ALA A 54 3.90 8.50 8.53
CA ALA A 54 4.10 9.85 7.96
C ALA A 54 4.49 10.87 9.03
N GLU A 55 3.85 10.84 10.21
CA GLU A 55 4.24 11.69 11.36
C GLU A 55 5.67 11.38 11.80
N ARG A 56 6.03 10.10 11.97
CA ARG A 56 7.38 9.68 12.36
C ARG A 56 8.47 10.06 11.35
N LEU A 57 8.12 10.17 10.07
CA LEU A 57 8.98 10.65 8.98
C LEU A 57 8.95 12.18 8.83
N GLU A 58 8.10 12.88 9.62
CA GLU A 58 7.86 14.32 9.52
C GLU A 58 7.37 14.75 8.12
N VAL A 59 6.56 13.92 7.46
CA VAL A 59 5.94 14.21 6.16
C VAL A 59 4.41 14.37 6.24
N ASP A 60 3.82 14.19 7.41
CA ASP A 60 2.39 14.40 7.67
C ASP A 60 1.95 15.83 7.36
N GLY A 61 2.75 16.84 7.75
CA GLY A 61 2.53 18.25 7.43
C GLY A 61 2.55 18.56 5.92
N ILE A 62 3.08 17.65 5.09
CA ILE A 62 3.09 17.74 3.62
C ILE A 62 1.87 17.03 3.04
N LEU A 63 1.53 15.84 3.56
CA LEU A 63 0.45 15.01 3.04
C LEU A 63 -0.93 15.48 3.48
N ARG A 64 -1.12 15.84 4.76
CA ARG A 64 -2.41 16.20 5.34
C ARG A 64 -3.11 17.38 4.63
N PRO A 65 -2.42 18.50 4.26
CA PRO A 65 -3.06 19.62 3.56
C PRO A 65 -3.60 19.30 2.16
N ILE A 66 -3.15 18.20 1.56
CA ILE A 66 -3.56 17.75 0.22
C ILE A 66 -4.45 16.51 0.25
N SER A 67 -4.93 16.13 1.44
CA SER A 67 -5.70 14.92 1.70
C SER A 67 -7.09 15.25 2.25
N ALA A 68 -8.05 14.37 2.02
CA ALA A 68 -9.24 14.24 2.85
C ALA A 68 -8.93 13.36 4.07
N GLU A 69 -9.40 13.76 5.25
CA GLU A 69 -9.30 12.96 6.48
C GLU A 69 -10.50 12.02 6.58
N LEU A 70 -10.29 10.75 6.29
CA LEU A 70 -11.31 9.71 6.41
C LEU A 70 -11.31 9.19 7.85
N ARG A 71 -12.17 9.78 8.68
CA ARG A 71 -12.24 9.50 10.12
C ARG A 71 -13.04 8.23 10.43
N SER A 72 -13.91 7.84 9.50
CA SER A 72 -14.77 6.66 9.65
C SER A 72 -14.57 5.70 8.48
N PHE A 73 -14.84 4.43 8.76
CA PHE A 73 -14.82 3.34 7.81
C PHE A 73 -16.19 2.62 7.85
N ASP A 74 -16.94 2.71 6.74
CA ASP A 74 -18.21 2.02 6.58
C ASP A 74 -18.01 0.68 5.86
N GLN A 75 -18.33 -0.38 6.58
CA GLN A 75 -18.27 -1.73 6.04
C GLN A 75 -19.68 -2.23 5.71
N TYR A 76 -19.85 -2.67 4.48
CA TYR A 76 -21.03 -3.40 4.02
C TYR A 76 -20.65 -4.84 3.69
N LEU A 77 -21.56 -5.78 4.00
CA LEU A 77 -21.41 -7.18 3.67
C LEU A 77 -22.65 -7.64 2.90
N ASN A 78 -22.49 -8.14 1.68
CA ASN A 78 -23.60 -8.50 0.82
C ASN A 78 -24.68 -7.41 0.74
N ARG A 79 -24.27 -6.14 0.58
CA ARG A 79 -25.15 -4.97 0.43
C ARG A 79 -25.85 -4.51 1.72
N VAL A 80 -25.60 -5.20 2.83
CA VAL A 80 -26.12 -4.82 4.16
C VAL A 80 -25.05 -4.07 4.93
N HIS A 81 -25.41 -2.94 5.54
CA HIS A 81 -24.51 -2.21 6.42
C HIS A 81 -24.14 -3.09 7.61
N ALA A 82 -22.87 -3.43 7.74
CA ALA A 82 -22.37 -4.27 8.81
C ALA A 82 -21.99 -3.44 10.05
N PHE A 83 -21.19 -2.37 9.84
CA PHE A 83 -20.80 -1.44 10.90
C PHE A 83 -20.19 -0.17 10.32
N ARG A 84 -20.23 0.90 11.13
CA ARG A 84 -19.38 2.09 11.00
C ARG A 84 -18.33 2.07 12.09
N ARG A 85 -17.07 2.22 11.71
CA ARG A 85 -15.96 2.27 12.65
C ARG A 85 -15.37 3.68 12.69
N ASP A 86 -15.30 4.28 13.87
CA ASP A 86 -14.50 5.48 14.11
C ASP A 86 -13.03 5.08 14.20
N LEU A 87 -12.24 5.45 13.18
CA LEU A 87 -10.83 5.08 13.08
C LEU A 87 -9.97 5.81 14.12
N VAL A 88 -10.33 7.04 14.46
CA VAL A 88 -9.59 7.86 15.43
C VAL A 88 -9.80 7.33 16.85
N ALA A 89 -11.04 6.95 17.19
CA ALA A 89 -11.36 6.47 18.53
C ALA A 89 -10.95 5.01 18.78
N THR A 90 -10.82 4.18 17.72
CA THR A 90 -10.76 2.72 17.90
C THR A 90 -9.48 2.06 17.35
N THR A 91 -8.60 2.79 16.66
CA THR A 91 -7.32 2.26 16.21
C THR A 91 -6.19 2.65 17.17
N ALA A 92 -5.14 1.84 17.25
CA ALA A 92 -4.00 2.14 18.12
C ALA A 92 -3.28 3.45 17.75
N PRO A 93 -3.13 3.85 16.46
CA PRO A 93 -2.60 5.16 16.09
C PRO A 93 -3.45 6.34 16.53
N ALA A 94 -4.77 6.17 16.72
CA ALA A 94 -5.74 7.23 16.99
C ALA A 94 -5.73 8.35 15.91
N LEU A 95 -5.51 7.98 14.66
CA LEU A 95 -5.39 8.87 13.49
C LEU A 95 -6.42 8.49 12.42
N PRO A 96 -6.83 9.45 11.56
CA PRO A 96 -7.66 9.14 10.41
C PRO A 96 -6.85 8.42 9.31
N MET A 97 -7.53 7.79 8.39
CA MET A 97 -7.00 7.45 7.08
C MET A 97 -6.87 8.72 6.25
N LEU A 98 -5.90 8.82 5.34
CA LEU A 98 -5.76 9.96 4.44
C LEU A 98 -6.07 9.55 3.00
N GLY A 99 -7.06 10.21 2.38
CA GLY A 99 -7.39 10.06 0.97
C GLY A 99 -6.78 11.18 0.13
N PHE A 100 -5.92 10.88 -0.84
CA PHE A 100 -5.24 11.89 -1.66
C PHE A 100 -5.01 11.44 -3.11
N TYR A 101 -4.82 12.41 -4.00
CA TYR A 101 -4.42 12.14 -5.37
C TYR A 101 -2.92 11.81 -5.42
N HIS A 102 -2.59 10.59 -5.82
CA HIS A 102 -1.23 10.04 -5.74
C HIS A 102 -0.15 10.90 -6.44
N PRO A 103 -0.34 11.41 -7.69
CA PRO A 103 0.63 12.27 -8.34
C PRO A 103 0.92 13.56 -7.56
N LYS A 104 -0.11 14.18 -6.94
CA LYS A 104 0.05 15.38 -6.12
C LYS A 104 0.89 15.11 -4.87
N ALA A 105 0.67 13.96 -4.22
CA ALA A 105 1.46 13.54 -3.06
C ALA A 105 2.92 13.24 -3.43
N GLN A 106 3.16 12.58 -4.58
CA GLN A 106 4.52 12.34 -5.08
C GLN A 106 5.26 13.65 -5.33
N GLU A 107 4.63 14.62 -6.00
CA GLU A 107 5.23 15.92 -6.30
C GLU A 107 5.57 16.70 -5.03
N ALA A 108 4.63 16.75 -4.07
CA ALA A 108 4.81 17.45 -2.81
C ALA A 108 5.99 16.86 -1.99
N LEU A 109 6.08 15.54 -1.90
CA LEU A 109 7.15 14.87 -1.17
C LEU A 109 8.52 15.01 -1.86
N LEU A 110 8.55 14.93 -3.20
CA LEU A 110 9.81 15.10 -3.94
C LEU A 110 10.32 16.55 -3.85
N THR A 111 9.42 17.53 -3.91
CA THR A 111 9.73 18.94 -3.66
C THR A 111 10.28 19.16 -2.26
N ALA A 112 9.67 18.52 -1.26
CA ALA A 112 10.15 18.61 0.12
C ALA A 112 11.52 17.93 0.31
N ALA A 113 11.82 16.86 -0.41
CA ALA A 113 13.15 16.24 -0.42
C ALA A 113 14.20 17.19 -1.00
N ALA A 114 13.90 17.89 -2.09
CA ALA A 114 14.77 18.92 -2.67
C ALA A 114 15.00 20.08 -1.68
N ALA A 115 13.94 20.56 -1.03
CA ALA A 115 14.04 21.63 -0.03
C ALA A 115 14.87 21.21 1.21
N ALA A 116 14.90 19.92 1.54
CA ALA A 116 15.76 19.37 2.60
C ALA A 116 17.23 19.20 2.19
N GLY A 117 17.59 19.46 0.93
CA GLY A 117 18.97 19.40 0.43
C GLY A 117 19.30 18.17 -0.43
N ALA A 118 18.32 17.31 -0.75
CA ALA A 118 18.55 16.23 -1.71
C ALA A 118 18.72 16.77 -3.15
N GLU A 119 19.71 16.26 -3.88
CA GLU A 119 19.83 16.50 -5.32
C GLU A 119 18.80 15.65 -6.07
N ILE A 120 17.93 16.30 -6.83
CA ILE A 120 16.89 15.62 -7.60
C ILE A 120 17.23 15.67 -9.10
N ARG A 121 17.31 14.51 -9.75
CA ARG A 121 17.48 14.41 -11.21
C ARG A 121 16.27 13.70 -11.80
N ARG A 122 15.40 14.47 -12.47
CA ARG A 122 14.24 13.96 -13.23
C ARG A 122 14.60 13.65 -14.68
N GLY A 123 13.84 12.76 -15.31
CA GLY A 123 14.12 12.27 -16.67
C GLY A 123 15.37 11.39 -16.73
N VAL A 124 15.79 10.84 -15.57
CA VAL A 124 17.01 10.04 -15.43
C VAL A 124 16.65 8.62 -14.98
N SER A 125 17.01 7.64 -15.79
CA SER A 125 16.84 6.21 -15.45
C SER A 125 18.13 5.61 -14.91
N ALA A 126 18.02 4.75 -13.90
CA ALA A 126 19.09 3.86 -13.48
C ALA A 126 19.13 2.65 -14.42
N GLU A 127 20.10 2.58 -15.31
CA GLU A 127 20.26 1.47 -16.27
C GLU A 127 20.90 0.25 -15.63
N ASN A 128 21.94 0.48 -14.82
CA ASN A 128 22.67 -0.57 -14.13
C ASN A 128 22.99 -0.16 -12.68
N ILE A 129 23.02 -1.15 -11.81
CA ILE A 129 23.45 -1.02 -10.42
C ILE A 129 24.46 -2.14 -10.20
N VAL A 130 25.65 -1.78 -9.75
CA VAL A 130 26.69 -2.73 -9.36
C VAL A 130 26.74 -2.74 -7.83
N PRO A 131 26.27 -3.80 -7.16
CA PRO A 131 26.37 -3.95 -5.72
C PRO A 131 27.82 -4.01 -5.22
N GLY A 132 28.04 -3.72 -3.95
CA GLY A 132 29.36 -3.80 -3.30
C GLY A 132 29.43 -2.89 -2.08
N ALA A 133 30.57 -2.85 -1.40
CA ALA A 133 30.81 -1.97 -0.26
C ALA A 133 30.62 -0.47 -0.61
N ARG A 134 30.79 -0.14 -1.88
CA ARG A 134 30.48 1.17 -2.47
C ARG A 134 29.74 0.94 -3.80
N PRO A 135 28.42 0.76 -3.74
CA PRO A 135 27.65 0.46 -4.94
C PRO A 135 27.68 1.63 -5.93
N THR A 136 27.69 1.30 -7.22
CA THR A 136 27.64 2.28 -8.31
C THR A 136 26.35 2.16 -9.11
N VAL A 137 25.88 3.29 -9.64
CA VAL A 137 24.69 3.39 -10.48
C VAL A 137 25.06 4.03 -11.80
N THR A 138 24.76 3.36 -12.90
CA THR A 138 24.80 3.96 -14.23
C THR A 138 23.50 4.72 -14.47
N ALA A 139 23.55 6.04 -14.31
CA ALA A 139 22.43 6.96 -14.55
C ALA A 139 22.42 7.41 -16.03
N LYS A 140 21.28 7.31 -16.72
CA LYS A 140 21.12 7.72 -18.12
C LYS A 140 20.07 8.81 -18.27
N ALA A 141 20.46 9.88 -18.94
CA ALA A 141 19.61 11.00 -19.32
C ALA A 141 19.94 11.44 -20.76
N SER A 142 18.92 11.63 -21.61
CA SER A 142 19.08 12.15 -22.98
C SER A 142 20.18 11.45 -23.79
N GLY A 143 20.26 10.13 -23.67
CA GLY A 143 21.25 9.29 -24.38
C GLY A 143 22.67 9.30 -23.80
N LYS A 144 22.95 10.07 -22.76
CA LYS A 144 24.25 10.11 -22.07
C LYS A 144 24.15 9.31 -20.76
N SER A 145 25.16 8.49 -20.50
CA SER A 145 25.31 7.71 -19.28
C SER A 145 26.42 8.30 -18.40
N GLN A 146 26.16 8.31 -17.09
CA GLN A 146 27.12 8.73 -16.07
C GLN A 146 27.15 7.70 -14.95
N GLU A 147 28.31 7.31 -14.49
CA GLU A 147 28.46 6.52 -13.26
C GLU A 147 28.49 7.41 -12.04
N VAL A 148 27.74 6.99 -11.02
CA VAL A 148 27.65 7.66 -9.71
C VAL A 148 27.81 6.61 -8.62
N GLU A 149 28.63 6.89 -7.62
CA GLU A 149 28.95 6.01 -6.49
C GLU A 149 28.31 6.54 -5.19
N ALA A 150 27.89 5.62 -4.32
CA ALA A 150 27.40 5.96 -2.98
C ALA A 150 27.86 4.95 -1.92
N ARG A 151 27.61 5.28 -0.64
CA ARG A 151 27.73 4.31 0.46
C ARG A 151 26.62 3.28 0.42
N MET A 152 25.42 3.69 -0.03
CA MET A 152 24.26 2.79 -0.21
C MET A 152 23.39 3.27 -1.38
N VAL A 153 22.76 2.31 -2.06
CA VAL A 153 21.70 2.54 -3.04
C VAL A 153 20.37 2.03 -2.48
N ALA A 154 19.35 2.90 -2.39
CA ALA A 154 18.00 2.54 -2.06
C ALA A 154 17.15 2.45 -3.33
N VAL A 155 16.66 1.26 -3.65
CA VAL A 155 15.82 1.01 -4.82
C VAL A 155 14.36 1.18 -4.43
N CYS A 156 13.78 2.33 -4.78
CA CYS A 156 12.39 2.73 -4.54
C CYS A 156 11.59 2.76 -5.87
N ALA A 157 11.97 1.94 -6.85
CA ALA A 157 11.49 1.98 -8.24
C ALA A 157 10.12 1.28 -8.45
N GLY A 158 9.39 0.98 -7.37
CA GLY A 158 8.12 0.30 -7.42
C GLY A 158 8.21 -1.13 -7.98
N ARG A 159 7.14 -1.61 -8.61
CA ARG A 159 7.03 -2.98 -9.14
C ARG A 159 7.89 -3.18 -10.38
N ASN A 160 9.21 -3.28 -10.23
CA ASN A 160 10.15 -3.54 -11.33
C ASN A 160 10.81 -4.92 -11.17
N PRO A 161 10.22 -6.01 -11.71
CA PRO A 161 10.74 -7.36 -11.53
C PRO A 161 12.11 -7.56 -12.19
N ALA A 162 12.36 -6.92 -13.33
CA ALA A 162 13.63 -7.04 -14.04
C ALA A 162 14.80 -6.46 -13.24
N LEU A 163 14.58 -5.34 -12.53
CA LEU A 163 15.61 -4.73 -11.69
C LEU A 163 15.97 -5.64 -10.51
N ARG A 164 14.96 -6.18 -9.81
CA ARG A 164 15.17 -7.11 -8.69
C ARG A 164 15.96 -8.35 -9.11
N ALA A 165 15.58 -8.95 -10.24
CA ALA A 165 16.26 -10.14 -10.77
C ALA A 165 17.73 -9.85 -11.14
N ARG A 166 18.01 -8.72 -11.77
CA ARG A 166 19.38 -8.30 -12.11
C ARG A 166 20.26 -8.07 -10.88
N LEU A 167 19.66 -7.65 -9.77
CA LEU A 167 20.34 -7.47 -8.48
C LEU A 167 20.50 -8.79 -7.70
N GLY A 168 20.07 -9.93 -8.26
CA GLY A 168 20.22 -11.25 -7.64
C GLY A 168 19.19 -11.56 -6.56
N PHE A 169 18.20 -10.70 -6.33
CA PHE A 169 17.16 -10.96 -5.34
C PHE A 169 16.18 -12.05 -5.82
N GLN A 170 15.92 -13.00 -4.95
CA GLN A 170 14.93 -14.05 -5.20
C GLN A 170 13.52 -13.51 -4.94
N VAL A 171 12.73 -13.36 -6.00
CA VAL A 171 11.38 -12.85 -5.95
C VAL A 171 10.40 -13.99 -5.68
N LYS A 172 9.60 -13.85 -4.62
CA LYS A 172 8.48 -14.72 -4.30
C LYS A 172 7.17 -14.07 -4.76
N ARG A 173 6.19 -14.91 -5.11
CA ARG A 173 4.87 -14.48 -5.59
C ARG A 173 3.78 -15.31 -4.92
N GLY A 174 2.74 -14.64 -4.43
CA GLY A 174 1.52 -15.27 -3.93
C GLY A 174 0.65 -15.83 -5.06
N SER A 175 -0.40 -16.52 -4.69
CA SER A 175 -1.32 -17.21 -5.63
C SER A 175 -2.76 -16.66 -5.59
N ILE A 176 -2.99 -15.46 -5.08
CA ILE A 176 -4.35 -14.89 -5.00
C ILE A 176 -4.82 -14.51 -6.41
N PRO A 177 -5.92 -15.09 -6.89
CA PRO A 177 -6.37 -14.93 -8.28
C PRO A 177 -7.34 -13.76 -8.43
N LEU A 178 -7.09 -12.61 -7.80
CA LEU A 178 -7.97 -11.46 -7.91
C LEU A 178 -7.46 -10.43 -8.91
N MET A 179 -8.39 -9.68 -9.47
CA MET A 179 -8.17 -8.47 -10.26
C MET A 179 -8.72 -7.27 -9.51
N LEU A 180 -8.07 -6.13 -9.62
CA LEU A 180 -8.59 -4.86 -9.14
C LEU A 180 -8.65 -3.87 -10.31
N SER A 181 -9.80 -3.24 -10.49
CA SER A 181 -9.97 -2.10 -11.37
C SER A 181 -10.13 -0.85 -10.53
N GLY A 182 -9.49 0.24 -10.93
CA GLY A 182 -9.60 1.50 -10.23
C GLY A 182 -9.83 2.66 -11.20
N VAL A 183 -10.49 3.71 -10.73
CA VAL A 183 -10.74 4.94 -11.49
C VAL A 183 -10.81 6.13 -10.54
N TRP A 184 -10.30 7.27 -10.98
CA TRP A 184 -10.46 8.53 -10.29
C TRP A 184 -11.76 9.18 -10.75
N LEU A 185 -12.60 9.60 -9.80
CA LEU A 185 -13.94 10.09 -10.02
C LEU A 185 -14.07 11.55 -9.62
N THR A 186 -14.99 12.25 -10.27
CA THR A 186 -15.50 13.57 -9.93
C THR A 186 -17.01 13.59 -10.08
N ASN A 187 -17.66 14.70 -9.72
CA ASN A 187 -19.11 14.85 -9.74
C ASN A 187 -19.78 13.77 -8.89
N LEU A 188 -19.30 13.66 -7.66
CA LEU A 188 -19.80 12.67 -6.69
C LEU A 188 -21.24 13.02 -6.27
N PRO A 189 -22.06 12.01 -5.92
CA PRO A 189 -23.37 12.26 -5.31
C PRO A 189 -23.27 13.08 -4.02
N GLN A 190 -24.25 13.93 -3.75
CA GLN A 190 -24.27 14.80 -2.56
C GLN A 190 -24.30 14.04 -1.23
N GLU A 191 -24.76 12.79 -1.24
CA GLU A 191 -24.78 11.89 -0.08
C GLU A 191 -23.39 11.33 0.30
N VAL A 192 -22.35 11.54 -0.50
CA VAL A 192 -20.98 11.14 -0.16
C VAL A 192 -20.46 12.01 0.98
N ASP A 193 -20.24 11.39 2.12
CA ASP A 193 -19.53 12.02 3.24
C ASP A 193 -18.02 11.88 3.01
N HIS A 194 -17.35 13.01 2.82
CA HIS A 194 -15.90 13.05 2.53
C HIS A 194 -15.02 12.68 3.74
N SER A 195 -15.60 12.39 4.89
CA SER A 195 -14.90 11.88 6.06
C SER A 195 -14.99 10.35 6.24
N ILE A 196 -15.62 9.65 5.28
CA ILE A 196 -15.92 8.22 5.38
C ILE A 196 -15.25 7.47 4.21
N ALA A 197 -14.53 6.39 4.51
CA ALA A 197 -14.15 5.37 3.55
C ALA A 197 -15.25 4.32 3.47
N TYR A 198 -15.73 4.02 2.27
CA TYR A 198 -16.82 3.07 2.05
C TYR A 198 -16.30 1.79 1.42
N VAL A 199 -16.62 0.63 1.98
CA VAL A 199 -16.25 -0.68 1.40
C VAL A 199 -17.41 -1.65 1.50
N CYS A 200 -17.76 -2.31 0.39
CA CYS A 200 -18.75 -3.38 0.32
C CYS A 200 -18.07 -4.67 -0.16
N ASN A 201 -18.09 -5.71 0.67
CA ASN A 201 -17.70 -7.06 0.26
C ASN A 201 -18.92 -7.84 -0.18
N ASP A 202 -18.95 -8.25 -1.45
CA ASP A 202 -19.89 -9.23 -2.00
C ASP A 202 -19.22 -10.61 -1.88
N ILE A 203 -19.46 -11.29 -0.77
CA ILE A 203 -18.82 -12.58 -0.47
C ILE A 203 -19.34 -13.71 -1.35
N VAL A 204 -20.51 -13.54 -2.00
CA VAL A 204 -21.08 -14.52 -2.92
C VAL A 204 -20.30 -14.53 -4.24
N ARG A 205 -19.92 -13.35 -4.74
CA ARG A 205 -19.11 -13.20 -5.96
C ARG A 205 -17.61 -13.13 -5.68
N GLY A 206 -17.20 -13.08 -4.42
CA GLY A 206 -15.80 -12.84 -4.04
C GLY A 206 -15.31 -11.47 -4.54
N ALA A 207 -16.18 -10.47 -4.55
CA ALA A 207 -15.91 -9.13 -5.05
C ALA A 207 -15.88 -8.09 -3.94
N VAL A 208 -15.21 -6.96 -4.20
CA VAL A 208 -15.18 -5.82 -3.29
C VAL A 208 -15.35 -4.52 -4.08
N VAL A 209 -16.20 -3.64 -3.58
CA VAL A 209 -16.37 -2.28 -4.09
C VAL A 209 -15.90 -1.31 -3.00
N GLY A 210 -15.00 -0.40 -3.34
CA GLY A 210 -14.51 0.62 -2.42
C GLY A 210 -14.63 2.03 -3.01
N LEU A 211 -14.95 3.01 -2.14
CA LEU A 211 -14.94 4.43 -2.48
C LEU A 211 -14.17 5.17 -1.39
N PHE A 212 -13.13 5.88 -1.80
CA PHE A 212 -12.23 6.63 -0.93
C PHE A 212 -12.25 8.10 -1.36
N PRO A 213 -13.02 8.94 -0.66
CA PRO A 213 -13.09 10.38 -0.92
C PRO A 213 -11.72 11.06 -0.82
N GLN A 214 -11.56 12.09 -1.64
CA GLN A 214 -10.38 12.93 -1.76
C GLN A 214 -10.82 14.40 -1.75
N PRO A 215 -9.89 15.38 -1.63
CA PRO A 215 -10.23 16.80 -1.76
C PRO A 215 -10.92 17.16 -3.09
N ASP A 216 -11.57 18.32 -3.13
CA ASP A 216 -12.09 18.96 -4.33
C ASP A 216 -13.17 18.14 -5.07
N ASP A 217 -14.09 17.52 -4.34
CA ASP A 217 -15.19 16.68 -4.87
C ASP A 217 -14.70 15.51 -5.74
N HIS A 218 -13.58 14.93 -5.36
CA HIS A 218 -13.04 13.74 -6.01
C HIS A 218 -13.08 12.53 -5.08
N ALA A 219 -13.01 11.35 -5.68
CA ALA A 219 -12.78 10.10 -4.97
C ALA A 219 -12.02 9.09 -5.83
N ARG A 220 -11.36 8.15 -5.20
CA ARG A 220 -10.88 6.94 -5.86
C ARG A 220 -11.88 5.82 -5.62
N ALA A 221 -12.41 5.24 -6.71
CA ALA A 221 -13.24 4.06 -6.65
C ALA A 221 -12.47 2.82 -7.13
N TYR A 222 -12.74 1.70 -6.47
CA TYR A 222 -12.16 0.40 -6.78
C TYR A 222 -13.22 -0.67 -6.90
N PHE A 223 -13.00 -1.60 -7.83
CA PHE A 223 -13.75 -2.84 -7.96
C PHE A 223 -12.76 -4.01 -8.04
N GLY A 224 -12.72 -4.82 -6.97
CA GLY A 224 -11.96 -6.06 -6.89
C GLY A 224 -12.86 -7.24 -7.24
N PHE A 225 -12.36 -8.18 -8.04
CA PHE A 225 -13.18 -9.30 -8.53
C PHE A 225 -12.34 -10.54 -8.84
N HIS A 226 -13.00 -11.67 -8.81
CA HIS A 226 -12.42 -12.93 -9.25
C HIS A 226 -12.51 -13.04 -10.77
N PRO A 227 -11.43 -13.39 -11.50
CA PRO A 227 -11.45 -13.48 -12.97
C PRO A 227 -12.47 -14.45 -13.55
N THR A 228 -12.96 -15.41 -12.74
CA THR A 228 -14.04 -16.33 -13.14
C THR A 228 -15.42 -15.68 -13.06
N GLN A 229 -15.58 -14.54 -12.38
CA GLN A 229 -16.84 -13.84 -12.18
C GLN A 229 -16.99 -12.61 -13.07
N CYS A 230 -15.89 -11.95 -13.42
CA CYS A 230 -15.87 -10.78 -14.27
C CYS A 230 -14.62 -10.78 -15.15
N GLN A 231 -14.76 -10.33 -16.39
CA GLN A 231 -13.63 -10.13 -17.29
C GLN A 231 -12.89 -8.83 -16.97
N ARG A 232 -11.62 -8.78 -17.35
CA ARG A 232 -10.80 -7.58 -17.21
C ARG A 232 -11.47 -6.36 -17.86
N LEU A 233 -11.66 -5.29 -17.10
CA LEU A 233 -12.26 -4.06 -17.58
C LEU A 233 -11.21 -3.24 -18.35
N GLN A 234 -11.42 -3.12 -19.66
CA GLN A 234 -10.52 -2.40 -20.58
C GLN A 234 -11.25 -2.00 -21.86
N GLY A 235 -10.68 -1.05 -22.62
CA GLY A 235 -11.20 -0.58 -23.90
C GLY A 235 -12.48 0.25 -23.77
N ASP A 236 -13.16 0.44 -24.89
CA ASP A 236 -14.39 1.25 -24.98
C ASP A 236 -15.50 0.70 -24.08
N GLY A 237 -16.19 1.59 -23.38
CA GLY A 237 -17.25 1.23 -22.44
C GLY A 237 -16.76 0.59 -21.12
N ALA A 238 -15.45 0.51 -20.87
CA ALA A 238 -14.92 -0.07 -19.64
C ALA A 238 -15.43 0.64 -18.38
N PHE A 239 -15.59 1.96 -18.41
CA PHE A 239 -16.12 2.72 -17.29
C PHE A 239 -17.60 2.41 -17.02
N SER A 240 -18.43 2.30 -18.06
CA SER A 240 -19.84 1.92 -17.89
C SER A 240 -19.97 0.53 -17.29
N ARG A 241 -19.15 -0.43 -17.75
CA ARG A 241 -19.10 -1.79 -17.16
C ARG A 241 -18.59 -1.76 -15.71
N PHE A 242 -17.63 -0.91 -15.40
CA PHE A 242 -17.14 -0.72 -14.02
C PHE A 242 -18.28 -0.28 -13.09
N LEU A 243 -19.06 0.73 -13.49
CA LEU A 243 -20.21 1.20 -12.70
C LEU A 243 -21.29 0.13 -12.56
N GLU A 244 -21.57 -0.61 -13.63
CA GLU A 244 -22.53 -1.72 -13.62
C GLU A 244 -22.10 -2.83 -12.66
N GLU A 245 -20.85 -3.28 -12.70
CA GLU A 245 -20.30 -4.31 -11.81
C GLU A 245 -20.27 -3.84 -10.34
N CYS A 246 -19.92 -2.58 -10.11
CA CYS A 246 -20.01 -1.97 -8.78
C CYS A 246 -21.46 -1.99 -8.28
N LYS A 247 -22.43 -1.63 -9.14
CA LYS A 247 -23.87 -1.65 -8.78
C LYS A 247 -24.34 -3.08 -8.50
N ILE A 248 -23.97 -4.06 -9.32
CA ILE A 248 -24.33 -5.46 -9.11
C ILE A 248 -23.80 -5.95 -7.76
N SER A 249 -22.56 -5.63 -7.39
CA SER A 249 -21.92 -6.13 -6.17
C SER A 249 -22.29 -5.35 -4.91
N SER A 250 -22.69 -4.07 -5.04
CA SER A 250 -23.01 -3.22 -3.89
C SER A 250 -24.48 -2.81 -3.79
N ASP A 251 -25.31 -3.07 -4.83
CA ASP A 251 -26.72 -2.64 -4.91
C ASP A 251 -26.94 -1.14 -4.59
N GLY A 252 -25.94 -0.33 -4.93
CA GLY A 252 -25.99 1.12 -4.71
C GLY A 252 -25.69 1.59 -3.28
N VAL A 253 -25.37 0.69 -2.32
CA VAL A 253 -24.94 1.10 -0.97
C VAL A 253 -23.60 1.83 -0.96
N ILE A 254 -22.77 1.65 -2.01
CA ILE A 254 -21.63 2.51 -2.28
C ILE A 254 -22.12 3.65 -3.20
N PRO A 255 -22.05 4.91 -2.76
CA PRO A 255 -22.68 6.03 -3.46
C PRO A 255 -21.83 6.48 -4.67
N LEU A 256 -21.94 5.78 -5.80
CA LEU A 256 -21.27 6.12 -7.05
C LEU A 256 -22.15 6.97 -7.99
N GLY A 257 -23.48 6.82 -7.90
CA GLY A 257 -24.48 7.64 -8.61
C GLY A 257 -24.11 7.97 -10.07
N ASN A 258 -24.10 9.26 -10.37
CA ASN A 258 -23.74 9.79 -11.69
C ASN A 258 -22.28 10.29 -11.75
N ALA A 259 -21.40 9.78 -10.92
CA ALA A 259 -20.00 10.15 -10.92
C ALA A 259 -19.35 9.94 -12.30
N LYS A 260 -18.40 10.81 -12.63
CA LYS A 260 -17.71 10.82 -13.93
C LYS A 260 -16.23 10.48 -13.74
N PRO A 261 -15.61 9.83 -14.74
CA PRO A 261 -14.18 9.58 -14.67
C PRO A 261 -13.41 10.89 -14.82
N ALA A 262 -12.52 11.18 -13.87
CA ALA A 262 -11.58 12.29 -13.89
C ALA A 262 -10.17 11.84 -14.31
N GLY A 263 -9.95 10.55 -14.47
CA GLY A 263 -8.69 9.92 -14.86
C GLY A 263 -8.90 8.59 -15.55
N PRO A 264 -7.80 7.90 -15.91
CA PRO A 264 -7.89 6.60 -16.59
C PRO A 264 -8.51 5.54 -15.67
N LEU A 265 -9.20 4.56 -16.28
CA LEU A 265 -9.55 3.30 -15.64
C LEU A 265 -8.48 2.28 -16.00
N SER A 266 -7.94 1.58 -15.00
CA SER A 266 -6.99 0.50 -15.22
C SER A 266 -7.32 -0.71 -14.35
N SER A 267 -7.03 -1.89 -14.89
CA SER A 267 -7.19 -3.17 -14.19
C SER A 267 -5.84 -3.87 -14.05
N PHE A 268 -5.55 -4.40 -12.87
CA PHE A 268 -4.30 -5.09 -12.55
C PHE A 268 -4.53 -6.26 -11.59
N GLU A 269 -3.56 -7.16 -11.54
CA GLU A 269 -3.62 -8.32 -10.65
C GLU A 269 -3.38 -7.91 -9.19
N CYS A 270 -4.18 -8.50 -8.30
CA CYS A 270 -4.03 -8.42 -6.85
C CYS A 270 -3.18 -9.59 -6.39
N VAL A 271 -1.89 -9.39 -6.21
CA VAL A 271 -0.99 -10.45 -5.80
C VAL A 271 0.14 -9.89 -4.97
N ASP A 272 0.47 -10.60 -3.88
CA ASP A 272 1.69 -10.33 -3.14
C ASP A 272 2.91 -10.73 -3.96
N VAL A 273 3.87 -9.83 -4.07
CA VAL A 273 5.18 -10.11 -4.67
C VAL A 273 6.24 -9.53 -3.75
N TRP A 274 7.14 -10.36 -3.22
CA TRP A 274 8.11 -9.92 -2.22
C TRP A 274 9.47 -10.57 -2.39
N VAL A 275 10.44 -9.96 -1.73
CA VAL A 275 11.79 -10.49 -1.54
C VAL A 275 11.97 -10.71 -0.04
N ASN A 276 12.44 -11.89 0.36
CA ASN A 276 12.92 -12.05 1.72
C ASN A 276 14.27 -11.36 1.85
N HIS A 277 14.49 -10.71 3.00
CA HIS A 277 15.71 -9.99 3.29
C HIS A 277 16.08 -8.97 2.20
N PRO A 278 15.34 -7.86 2.05
CA PRO A 278 15.45 -6.91 0.94
C PRO A 278 16.69 -6.00 1.03
N TYR A 279 17.83 -6.57 1.39
CA TYR A 279 19.13 -5.93 1.40
C TYR A 279 20.24 -6.90 1.00
N ALA A 280 21.16 -6.46 0.16
CA ALA A 280 22.39 -7.17 -0.18
C ALA A 280 23.45 -6.19 -0.70
N ASP A 281 24.69 -6.36 -0.24
CA ASP A 281 25.88 -5.71 -0.79
C ASP A 281 25.70 -4.22 -1.12
N GLY A 282 25.28 -3.42 -0.13
CA GLY A 282 25.10 -1.98 -0.27
C GLY A 282 23.83 -1.54 -1.02
N VAL A 283 22.93 -2.48 -1.38
CA VAL A 283 21.68 -2.18 -2.07
C VAL A 283 20.49 -2.59 -1.22
N ALA A 284 19.64 -1.63 -0.83
CA ALA A 284 18.38 -1.85 -0.13
C ALA A 284 17.19 -1.71 -1.09
N LEU A 285 16.21 -2.60 -1.00
CA LEU A 285 14.91 -2.46 -1.67
C LEU A 285 13.91 -1.82 -0.70
N VAL A 286 13.06 -0.89 -1.19
CA VAL A 286 12.13 -0.11 -0.37
C VAL A 286 10.76 -0.04 -1.05
N GLY A 287 9.68 -0.17 -0.30
CA GLY A 287 8.31 -0.15 -0.80
C GLY A 287 8.01 -1.31 -1.75
N ASP A 288 7.26 -1.04 -2.83
CA ASP A 288 6.92 -2.07 -3.83
C ASP A 288 8.15 -2.77 -4.47
N ALA A 289 9.35 -2.21 -4.33
CA ALA A 289 10.57 -2.87 -4.76
C ALA A 289 10.99 -3.98 -3.80
N ALA A 290 10.76 -3.85 -2.51
CA ALA A 290 10.96 -4.89 -1.51
C ALA A 290 9.77 -5.86 -1.51
N SER A 291 8.57 -5.30 -1.35
CA SER A 291 7.33 -6.06 -1.23
C SER A 291 6.12 -5.27 -1.72
N SER A 292 5.49 -5.73 -2.78
CA SER A 292 4.16 -5.23 -3.16
C SER A 292 3.11 -6.20 -2.63
N ASN A 293 2.14 -5.68 -1.87
CA ASN A 293 1.10 -6.52 -1.32
C ASN A 293 -0.18 -6.49 -2.16
N ASP A 294 -1.10 -7.42 -1.89
CA ASP A 294 -2.45 -7.41 -2.44
C ASP A 294 -3.13 -6.07 -2.10
N PRO A 295 -3.53 -5.27 -3.11
CA PRO A 295 -4.08 -3.94 -2.89
C PRO A 295 -5.49 -3.95 -2.27
N SER A 296 -6.18 -5.09 -2.20
CA SER A 296 -7.55 -5.20 -1.67
C SER A 296 -7.69 -4.64 -0.25
N TRP A 297 -6.60 -4.63 0.51
CA TRP A 297 -6.58 -4.17 1.91
C TRP A 297 -5.84 -2.85 2.12
N GLY A 298 -5.37 -2.21 1.05
CA GLY A 298 -4.82 -0.85 1.08
C GLY A 298 -3.54 -0.66 1.90
N GLN A 299 -2.64 -1.64 1.98
CA GLN A 299 -1.46 -1.59 2.85
C GLN A 299 -0.21 -0.97 2.21
N GLY A 300 -0.14 -0.91 0.87
CA GLY A 300 1.11 -0.63 0.13
C GLY A 300 1.75 0.73 0.44
N LEU A 301 0.96 1.81 0.59
CA LEU A 301 1.48 3.13 0.95
C LEU A 301 2.07 3.16 2.36
N SER A 302 1.37 2.55 3.30
CA SER A 302 1.81 2.46 4.69
C SER A 302 3.10 1.65 4.83
N LEU A 303 3.22 0.54 4.08
CA LEU A 303 4.45 -0.25 4.00
C LEU A 303 5.60 0.55 3.40
N ALA A 304 5.36 1.33 2.33
CA ALA A 304 6.41 2.14 1.70
C ALA A 304 6.95 3.23 2.65
N LEU A 305 6.08 3.86 3.45
CA LEU A 305 6.52 4.82 4.48
C LEU A 305 7.22 4.11 5.64
N ARG A 306 6.74 2.93 6.06
CA ARG A 306 7.41 2.12 7.10
C ARG A 306 8.82 1.74 6.68
N ASP A 307 9.00 1.25 5.44
CA ASP A 307 10.31 0.91 4.90
C ASP A 307 11.26 2.12 4.89
N ALA A 308 10.76 3.27 4.40
CA ALA A 308 11.54 4.51 4.37
C ALA A 308 11.97 4.94 5.78
N ARG A 309 11.06 4.84 6.77
CA ARG A 309 11.37 5.17 8.16
C ARG A 309 12.37 4.20 8.77
N VAL A 310 12.10 2.89 8.69
CA VAL A 310 12.98 1.88 9.31
C VAL A 310 14.37 1.94 8.72
N LEU A 311 14.50 2.00 7.37
CA LEU A 311 15.81 2.13 6.73
C LEU A 311 16.52 3.40 7.19
N SER A 312 15.86 4.56 7.18
CA SER A 312 16.50 5.82 7.63
C SER A 312 16.88 5.77 9.10
N ASP A 313 16.03 5.21 9.97
CA ASP A 313 16.34 5.09 11.41
C ASP A 313 17.59 4.24 11.63
N GLU A 314 17.73 3.12 10.93
CA GLU A 314 18.91 2.24 11.07
C GLU A 314 20.19 2.89 10.51
N LEU A 315 20.09 3.60 9.38
CA LEU A 315 21.23 4.32 8.78
C LEU A 315 21.70 5.49 9.66
N LEU A 316 20.78 6.17 10.34
CA LEU A 316 21.11 7.30 11.22
C LEU A 316 21.67 6.88 12.57
N LYS A 317 21.34 5.67 13.04
CA LYS A 317 21.87 5.11 14.30
C LYS A 317 23.29 4.54 14.16
N SER A 318 23.73 4.18 12.97
CA SER A 318 24.95 3.41 12.73
C SER A 318 25.91 4.10 11.76
N THR A 319 27.23 4.00 12.04
CA THR A 319 28.26 4.32 11.07
C THR A 319 28.53 3.17 10.09
N ASP A 320 28.16 1.93 10.47
CA ASP A 320 28.20 0.74 9.61
C ASP A 320 26.85 0.56 8.90
N TRP A 321 26.76 1.11 7.70
CA TRP A 321 25.54 1.05 6.90
C TRP A 321 25.27 -0.35 6.30
N ASN A 322 26.30 -1.21 6.22
CA ASN A 322 26.08 -2.60 5.82
C ASN A 322 25.29 -3.37 6.88
N SER A 323 25.73 -3.29 8.14
CA SER A 323 24.98 -3.89 9.26
C SER A 323 23.59 -3.27 9.44
N ALA A 324 23.47 -1.94 9.26
CA ALA A 324 22.18 -1.24 9.30
C ALA A 324 21.22 -1.74 8.20
N GLY A 325 21.73 -1.98 6.99
CA GLY A 325 20.93 -2.54 5.88
C GLY A 325 20.43 -3.96 6.15
N HIS A 326 21.26 -4.80 6.74
CA HIS A 326 20.83 -6.14 7.16
C HIS A 326 19.76 -6.09 8.26
N HIS A 327 19.93 -5.23 9.27
CA HIS A 327 18.93 -5.07 10.34
C HIS A 327 17.60 -4.50 9.81
N TYR A 328 17.65 -3.53 8.87
CA TYR A 328 16.45 -3.09 8.15
C TYR A 328 15.73 -4.27 7.48
N ALA A 329 16.48 -5.14 6.80
CA ALA A 329 15.90 -6.27 6.07
C ALA A 329 15.24 -7.31 7.00
N GLU A 330 15.83 -7.55 8.18
CA GLU A 330 15.24 -8.41 9.23
C GLU A 330 13.92 -7.83 9.75
N LEU A 331 13.91 -6.54 10.07
CA LEU A 331 12.71 -5.84 10.53
C LEU A 331 11.62 -5.82 9.44
N HIS A 332 12.02 -5.60 8.16
CA HIS A 332 11.11 -5.66 7.02
C HIS A 332 10.41 -7.02 6.92
N ASP A 333 11.15 -8.12 6.99
CA ASP A 333 10.59 -9.46 6.90
C ASP A 333 9.57 -9.73 8.01
N GLU A 334 9.82 -9.21 9.22
CA GLU A 334 8.93 -9.35 10.37
C GLU A 334 7.60 -8.60 10.15
N TYR A 335 7.65 -7.27 9.90
CA TYR A 335 6.41 -6.49 9.80
C TYR A 335 5.64 -6.77 8.50
N TYR A 336 6.32 -6.98 7.37
CA TYR A 336 5.66 -7.36 6.13
C TYR A 336 5.02 -8.76 6.26
N GLY A 337 5.72 -9.71 6.85
CA GLY A 337 5.20 -11.06 7.10
C GLY A 337 3.91 -11.05 7.90
N LYS A 338 3.82 -10.19 8.94
CA LYS A 338 2.61 -10.03 9.75
C LYS A 338 1.45 -9.44 8.93
N VAL A 339 1.69 -8.33 8.22
CA VAL A 339 0.66 -7.68 7.37
C VAL A 339 0.16 -8.67 6.31
N ARG A 340 1.07 -9.34 5.59
CA ARG A 340 0.72 -10.32 4.56
C ARG A 340 -0.09 -11.49 5.12
N THR A 341 0.28 -12.00 6.29
CA THR A 341 -0.44 -13.10 6.95
C THR A 341 -1.88 -12.71 7.26
N VAL A 342 -2.09 -11.55 7.87
CA VAL A 342 -3.43 -11.08 8.23
C VAL A 342 -4.24 -10.73 6.97
N SER A 343 -3.65 -10.09 5.96
CA SER A 343 -4.32 -9.84 4.66
C SER A 343 -4.80 -11.15 4.02
N GLY A 344 -4.00 -12.22 4.10
CA GLY A 344 -4.39 -13.55 3.62
C GLY A 344 -5.58 -14.14 4.38
N TRP A 345 -5.69 -13.93 5.69
CA TRP A 345 -6.87 -14.37 6.46
C TRP A 345 -8.14 -13.63 6.05
N PHE A 346 -8.02 -12.31 5.78
CA PHE A 346 -9.15 -11.51 5.30
C PHE A 346 -9.57 -11.94 3.88
N TYR A 347 -8.62 -12.22 2.99
CA TYR A 347 -8.92 -12.83 1.69
C TYR A 347 -9.69 -14.16 1.86
N ASP A 348 -9.21 -15.04 2.72
CA ASP A 348 -9.82 -16.35 2.98
C ASP A 348 -11.25 -16.24 3.53
N LEU A 349 -11.56 -15.16 4.25
CA LEU A 349 -12.89 -14.94 4.81
C LEU A 349 -13.83 -14.22 3.84
N PHE A 350 -13.36 -13.16 3.18
CA PHE A 350 -14.25 -12.25 2.45
C PHE A 350 -14.27 -12.45 0.93
N GLN A 351 -13.19 -12.98 0.34
CA GLN A 351 -13.04 -12.99 -1.12
C GLN A 351 -12.85 -14.38 -1.72
N ARG A 352 -12.41 -15.36 -0.94
CA ARG A 352 -12.27 -16.74 -1.43
C ARG A 352 -13.62 -17.34 -1.77
N LEU A 353 -13.70 -18.05 -2.92
CA LEU A 353 -14.89 -18.76 -3.38
C LEU A 353 -14.82 -20.26 -3.07
N GLY A 354 -15.97 -20.93 -3.07
CA GLY A 354 -16.12 -22.37 -2.93
C GLY A 354 -16.64 -22.81 -1.56
N ALA A 355 -17.03 -24.09 -1.46
CA ALA A 355 -17.73 -24.67 -0.31
C ALA A 355 -16.96 -24.50 1.02
N ASP A 356 -15.63 -24.68 1.02
CA ASP A 356 -14.81 -24.52 2.23
C ASP A 356 -14.85 -23.06 2.75
N ALA A 357 -14.90 -22.08 1.84
CA ALA A 357 -15.00 -20.68 2.20
C ALA A 357 -16.38 -20.36 2.79
N GLU A 358 -17.45 -20.97 2.26
CA GLU A 358 -18.80 -20.81 2.77
C GLU A 358 -18.94 -21.42 4.19
N LEU A 359 -18.41 -22.62 4.42
CA LEU A 359 -18.36 -23.23 5.75
C LEU A 359 -17.58 -22.38 6.75
N ARG A 360 -16.47 -21.79 6.32
CA ARG A 360 -15.66 -20.88 7.14
C ARG A 360 -16.45 -19.62 7.51
N ARG A 361 -17.13 -18.99 6.53
CA ARG A 361 -17.98 -17.81 6.77
C ARG A 361 -19.18 -18.11 7.69
N ALA A 362 -19.85 -19.22 7.47
CA ALA A 362 -20.98 -19.64 8.31
C ALA A 362 -20.58 -19.78 9.79
N ARG A 363 -19.35 -20.22 10.06
CA ARG A 363 -18.80 -20.32 11.41
C ARG A 363 -18.31 -18.98 11.96
N ALA A 364 -17.50 -18.25 11.18
CA ALA A 364 -16.77 -17.08 11.66
C ALA A 364 -17.61 -15.82 11.77
N LEU A 365 -18.44 -15.49 10.76
CA LEU A 365 -19.15 -14.20 10.71
C LEU A 365 -20.09 -13.95 11.87
N PRO A 366 -20.89 -14.92 12.37
CA PRO A 366 -21.72 -14.72 13.56
C PRO A 366 -20.90 -14.41 14.82
N LEU A 367 -19.74 -15.05 14.97
CA LEU A 367 -18.85 -14.84 16.12
C LEU A 367 -18.16 -13.47 16.07
N LEU A 368 -17.74 -13.04 14.86
CA LEU A 368 -17.17 -11.70 14.65
C LEU A 368 -18.20 -10.59 14.90
N ALA A 369 -19.47 -10.81 14.55
CA ALA A 369 -20.55 -9.86 14.83
C ALA A 369 -20.84 -9.73 16.32
N GLN A 370 -20.72 -10.82 17.09
CA GLN A 370 -20.93 -10.83 18.55
C GLN A 370 -19.72 -10.29 19.31
N ASP A 371 -18.50 -10.56 18.84
CA ASP A 371 -17.25 -10.16 19.49
C ASP A 371 -16.27 -9.59 18.43
N PRO A 372 -16.29 -8.27 18.18
CA PRO A 372 -15.39 -7.62 17.25
C PRO A 372 -13.91 -7.77 17.60
N THR A 373 -13.57 -8.08 18.87
CA THR A 373 -12.16 -8.30 19.28
C THR A 373 -11.52 -9.54 18.66
N ARG A 374 -12.32 -10.40 18.05
CA ARG A 374 -11.84 -11.55 17.26
C ARG A 374 -11.16 -11.12 15.96
N THR A 375 -11.45 -9.91 15.47
CA THR A 375 -10.82 -9.36 14.25
C THR A 375 -9.43 -8.84 14.60
N PRO A 376 -8.36 -9.37 13.97
CA PRO A 376 -7.01 -8.84 14.19
C PRO A 376 -6.87 -7.46 13.56
N ASP A 377 -6.49 -6.45 14.35
CA ASP A 377 -6.50 -5.05 13.92
C ASP A 377 -5.20 -4.58 13.23
N VAL A 378 -4.41 -5.51 12.72
CA VAL A 378 -3.14 -5.22 12.04
C VAL A 378 -3.33 -4.31 10.81
N LEU A 379 -4.44 -4.44 10.09
CA LEU A 379 -4.65 -3.69 8.84
C LEU A 379 -4.93 -2.19 9.06
N PHE A 380 -5.51 -1.82 10.22
CA PHE A 380 -5.75 -0.41 10.59
C PHE A 380 -4.77 0.12 11.62
N SER A 381 -4.40 -0.72 12.61
CA SER A 381 -3.50 -0.35 13.70
C SER A 381 -2.02 -0.62 13.41
N GLY A 382 -1.73 -1.32 12.32
CA GLY A 382 -0.37 -1.58 11.85
C GLY A 382 0.27 -2.86 12.39
N PRO A 383 1.46 -3.20 11.87
CA PRO A 383 2.16 -4.42 12.26
C PRO A 383 2.69 -4.43 13.69
N ASP A 384 2.78 -3.26 14.36
CA ASP A 384 3.16 -3.19 15.78
C ASP A 384 2.02 -3.63 16.70
N PHE A 385 0.77 -3.70 16.18
CA PHE A 385 -0.37 -4.19 16.94
C PHE A 385 -0.17 -5.68 17.31
N PRO A 386 -0.45 -6.08 18.57
CA PRO A 386 -0.24 -7.44 19.01
C PRO A 386 -1.03 -8.46 18.19
N LEU A 387 -0.38 -9.51 17.74
CA LEU A 387 -1.01 -10.66 17.10
C LEU A 387 -0.78 -11.89 17.99
N HIS A 388 -1.78 -12.22 18.79
CA HIS A 388 -1.72 -13.35 19.70
C HIS A 388 -1.65 -14.69 18.96
N ALA A 389 -1.06 -15.70 19.58
CA ALA A 389 -0.89 -17.03 18.97
C ALA A 389 -2.22 -17.69 18.52
N ASN A 390 -3.31 -17.39 19.22
CA ASN A 390 -4.65 -17.89 18.89
C ASN A 390 -5.48 -16.92 17.99
N ALA A 391 -4.89 -15.82 17.49
CA ALA A 391 -5.62 -14.83 16.71
C ALA A 391 -6.29 -15.45 15.48
N ARG A 392 -5.61 -16.36 14.77
CA ARG A 392 -6.17 -17.04 13.60
C ARG A 392 -7.38 -17.91 13.97
N THR A 393 -7.26 -18.75 14.99
CA THR A 393 -8.34 -19.66 15.42
C THR A 393 -9.54 -18.86 15.90
N ARG A 394 -9.34 -17.75 16.64
CA ARG A 394 -10.41 -16.84 17.05
C ARG A 394 -11.07 -16.17 15.85
N PHE A 395 -10.29 -15.67 14.90
CA PHE A 395 -10.83 -14.99 13.70
C PHE A 395 -11.71 -15.92 12.85
N PHE A 396 -11.30 -17.18 12.67
CA PHE A 396 -12.07 -18.16 11.90
C PHE A 396 -13.09 -18.95 12.75
N GLY A 397 -13.23 -18.65 14.04
CA GLY A 397 -14.15 -19.33 14.94
C GLY A 397 -13.81 -20.81 15.19
N GLU A 398 -12.54 -21.18 15.01
CA GLU A 398 -12.08 -22.57 15.21
C GLU A 398 -11.94 -22.93 16.70
N ASP A 399 -11.92 -21.92 17.59
CA ASP A 399 -11.91 -22.06 19.06
C ASP A 399 -13.29 -22.40 19.64
N ALA A 400 -14.40 -22.09 18.97
CA ALA A 400 -15.75 -22.33 19.47
C ALA A 400 -16.14 -23.81 19.52
N GLY A 401 -15.46 -24.69 18.76
CA GLY A 401 -15.70 -26.14 18.77
C GLY A 401 -15.02 -26.88 19.93
N VAL A 402 -14.05 -26.27 20.60
CA VAL A 402 -13.32 -26.90 21.72
C VAL A 402 -14.13 -26.78 23.04
N ALA A 403 -14.93 -25.75 23.17
CA ALA A 403 -15.77 -25.56 24.38
C ALA A 403 -16.98 -26.51 24.46
N ALA A 404 -17.45 -27.05 23.32
CA ALA A 404 -18.57 -27.99 23.28
C ALA A 404 -18.18 -29.46 23.56
N ALA A 405 -16.87 -29.77 23.59
CA ALA A 405 -16.35 -31.11 23.86
C ALA A 405 -15.93 -31.32 25.33
N THR A 406 -16.06 -30.29 26.17
CA THR A 406 -15.67 -30.32 27.60
C THR A 406 -16.83 -30.09 28.56
N THR A 407 -18.07 -30.11 28.08
CA THR A 407 -19.31 -30.17 28.88
C THR A 407 -20.07 -31.44 28.56
#